data_046f08e5e8bcc2baedc910740d0214eb
#
_entry.id   046f08e5e8bcc2baedc910740d0214eb
#
_cell.length_a   1.000
_cell.length_b   1.000
_cell.length_c   1.000
_cell.angle_alpha   90.00
_cell.angle_beta   90.00
_cell.angle_gamma   90.00
#
_symmetry.space_group_name_H-M   'P 1'
#
loop_
_entity.id
_entity.type
_entity.pdbx_description
1 polymer ?
#
loop_
_entity_poly.entity_id
_entity_poly.type
_entity_poly.pdbx_seq_one_letter_code
_entity_poly.pdbx_strand_id
1 'polypeptide(L)'
;MMLKVDARGDTCPLPVVKAKKAISELKGAGEVEVLVDNEIAVQNLTKMAQQKGYQYSAEKLAEREYRVLFTVGEASETPTEEAPACAPDTRTDTVVAISSDKMGIGADDLGKSLLKAFVFALTQQDQLPKTVLFYNGGASLTCEGSPMLDDLKALEAQGVEIMTCGTCLNFYGLTEKLAVGSVTNMYTIVEKLTHAGNVVKP
;
A
#
# COMPACT_ATOMS: atom_id res chain seq x y z
N MET A 1 -2.23 -15.81 -24.57
CA MET A 1 -3.24 -14.77 -24.98
C MET A 1 -2.81 -13.46 -24.37
N MET A 2 -2.87 -12.33 -25.12
CA MET A 2 -2.52 -11.01 -24.60
C MET A 2 -3.77 -10.13 -24.57
N LEU A 3 -4.09 -9.57 -23.41
CA LEU A 3 -5.19 -8.60 -23.24
C LEU A 3 -4.60 -7.21 -23.04
N LYS A 4 -5.24 -6.20 -23.66
CA LYS A 4 -4.83 -4.80 -23.53
C LYS A 4 -5.89 -4.00 -22.77
N VAL A 5 -5.42 -3.23 -21.79
CA VAL A 5 -6.25 -2.39 -20.93
C VAL A 5 -5.76 -0.95 -21.05
N ASP A 6 -6.64 -0.06 -21.49
CA ASP A 6 -6.38 1.38 -21.45
C ASP A 6 -6.98 1.96 -20.15
N ALA A 7 -6.12 2.45 -19.30
CA ALA A 7 -6.45 3.07 -18.02
C ALA A 7 -5.86 4.48 -17.90
N ARG A 8 -5.54 5.11 -19.04
CA ARG A 8 -5.12 6.51 -19.08
C ARG A 8 -6.30 7.43 -18.73
N GLY A 9 -6.05 8.43 -17.90
CA GLY A 9 -7.10 9.30 -17.36
C GLY A 9 -7.92 8.72 -16.22
N ASP A 10 -7.70 7.45 -15.86
CA ASP A 10 -8.37 6.84 -14.72
C ASP A 10 -7.72 7.28 -13.40
N THR A 11 -8.58 7.57 -12.43
CA THR A 11 -8.13 7.82 -11.05
C THR A 11 -8.09 6.53 -10.24
N CYS A 12 -7.24 6.51 -9.21
CA CYS A 12 -7.22 5.40 -8.24
C CYS A 12 -8.63 5.16 -7.65
N PRO A 13 -9.12 3.89 -7.58
CA PRO A 13 -8.38 2.64 -7.82
C PRO A 13 -8.58 2.01 -9.22
N LEU A 14 -9.19 2.72 -10.18
CA LEU A 14 -9.67 2.16 -11.46
C LEU A 14 -8.59 1.40 -12.26
N PRO A 15 -7.33 1.90 -12.42
CA PRO A 15 -6.30 1.16 -13.16
C PRO A 15 -6.05 -0.24 -12.59
N VAL A 16 -6.00 -0.36 -11.25
CA VAL A 16 -5.79 -1.64 -10.55
C VAL A 16 -6.98 -2.58 -10.72
N VAL A 17 -8.21 -2.04 -10.62
CA VAL A 17 -9.45 -2.81 -10.80
C VAL A 17 -9.56 -3.35 -12.23
N LYS A 18 -9.28 -2.51 -13.24
CA LYS A 18 -9.29 -2.91 -14.66
C LYS A 18 -8.24 -3.98 -14.94
N ALA A 19 -7.01 -3.80 -14.44
CA ALA A 19 -5.94 -4.80 -14.58
C ALA A 19 -6.35 -6.15 -13.96
N LYS A 20 -6.90 -6.14 -12.75
CA LYS A 20 -7.33 -7.34 -12.06
C LYS A 20 -8.45 -8.07 -12.81
N LYS A 21 -9.42 -7.33 -13.35
CA LYS A 21 -10.49 -7.89 -14.17
C LYS A 21 -9.92 -8.56 -15.42
N ALA A 22 -9.03 -7.90 -16.15
CA ALA A 22 -8.38 -8.46 -17.33
C ALA A 22 -7.55 -9.72 -17.01
N ILE A 23 -6.84 -9.74 -15.88
CA ILE A 23 -6.11 -10.92 -15.42
C ILE A 23 -7.08 -12.08 -15.14
N SER A 24 -8.23 -11.81 -14.51
CA SER A 24 -9.23 -12.87 -14.25
C SER A 24 -9.90 -13.41 -15.52
N GLU A 25 -9.97 -12.61 -16.59
CA GLU A 25 -10.53 -13.03 -17.88
C GLU A 25 -9.59 -13.94 -18.69
N LEU A 26 -8.29 -14.00 -18.35
CA LEU A 26 -7.30 -14.83 -19.06
C LEU A 26 -7.56 -16.35 -18.92
N LYS A 27 -8.34 -16.80 -17.95
CA LYS A 27 -8.63 -18.24 -17.71
C LYS A 27 -7.41 -19.19 -17.81
N GLY A 28 -6.22 -18.72 -17.44
CA GLY A 28 -4.96 -19.47 -17.52
C GLY A 28 -3.76 -18.56 -17.83
N ALA A 29 -2.69 -19.15 -18.37
CA ALA A 29 -1.48 -18.40 -18.69
C ALA A 29 -1.70 -17.38 -19.82
N GLY A 30 -1.15 -16.19 -19.66
CA GLY A 30 -1.22 -15.12 -20.66
C GLY A 30 -0.60 -13.83 -20.18
N GLU A 31 -0.77 -12.78 -20.97
CA GLU A 31 -0.22 -11.46 -20.70
C GLU A 31 -1.31 -10.41 -20.64
N VAL A 32 -1.17 -9.45 -19.73
CA VAL A 32 -2.04 -8.26 -19.66
C VAL A 32 -1.17 -7.02 -19.75
N GLU A 33 -1.38 -6.24 -20.81
CA GLU A 33 -0.77 -4.94 -21.02
C GLU A 33 -1.71 -3.85 -20.48
N VAL A 34 -1.23 -3.02 -19.56
CA VAL A 34 -1.99 -1.90 -19.00
C VAL A 34 -1.28 -0.60 -19.33
N LEU A 35 -1.99 0.32 -19.99
CA LEU A 35 -1.51 1.67 -20.28
C LEU A 35 -2.05 2.63 -19.22
N VAL A 36 -1.17 3.47 -18.66
CA VAL A 36 -1.51 4.51 -17.67
C VAL A 36 -0.75 5.80 -17.98
N ASP A 37 -1.19 6.91 -17.42
CA ASP A 37 -0.66 8.26 -17.71
C ASP A 37 0.12 8.90 -16.55
N ASN A 38 0.31 8.17 -15.44
CA ASN A 38 1.01 8.68 -14.26
C ASN A 38 1.80 7.59 -13.53
N GLU A 39 2.87 8.00 -12.86
CA GLU A 39 3.79 7.10 -12.14
C GLU A 39 3.14 6.42 -10.93
N ILE A 40 2.17 7.07 -10.29
CA ILE A 40 1.46 6.48 -9.14
C ILE A 40 0.66 5.26 -9.58
N ALA A 41 0.01 5.33 -10.75
CA ALA A 41 -0.69 4.17 -11.30
C ALA A 41 0.29 3.02 -11.63
N VAL A 42 1.49 3.32 -12.15
CA VAL A 42 2.55 2.32 -12.36
C VAL A 42 2.94 1.65 -11.04
N GLN A 43 3.26 2.44 -10.01
CA GLN A 43 3.63 1.92 -8.67
C GLN A 43 2.52 1.03 -8.09
N ASN A 44 1.26 1.44 -8.21
CA ASN A 44 0.13 0.67 -7.71
C ASN A 44 -0.05 -0.66 -8.45
N LEU A 45 0.14 -0.66 -9.76
CA LEU A 45 0.07 -1.87 -10.60
C LEU A 45 1.23 -2.83 -10.30
N THR A 46 2.45 -2.33 -10.21
CA THR A 46 3.63 -3.17 -9.90
C THR A 46 3.56 -3.74 -8.50
N LYS A 47 3.06 -2.98 -7.53
CA LYS A 47 2.82 -3.47 -6.17
C LYS A 47 1.76 -4.59 -6.16
N MET A 48 0.67 -4.43 -6.90
CA MET A 48 -0.32 -5.50 -7.05
C MET A 48 0.30 -6.77 -7.66
N ALA A 49 1.17 -6.63 -8.67
CA ALA A 49 1.87 -7.77 -9.27
C ALA A 49 2.72 -8.52 -8.23
N GLN A 50 3.52 -7.80 -7.46
CA GLN A 50 4.35 -8.37 -6.39
C GLN A 50 3.52 -9.11 -5.34
N GLN A 51 2.41 -8.50 -4.88
CA GLN A 51 1.53 -9.11 -3.88
C GLN A 51 0.85 -10.40 -4.37
N LYS A 52 0.59 -10.49 -5.68
CA LYS A 52 -0.06 -11.66 -6.30
C LYS A 52 0.92 -12.65 -6.93
N GLY A 53 2.22 -12.39 -6.84
CA GLY A 53 3.26 -13.26 -7.39
C GLY A 53 3.30 -13.27 -8.93
N TYR A 54 2.77 -12.23 -9.59
CA TYR A 54 2.85 -12.11 -11.05
C TYR A 54 4.21 -11.55 -11.48
N GLN A 55 4.78 -12.08 -12.54
CA GLN A 55 5.88 -11.42 -13.22
C GLN A 55 5.38 -10.15 -13.91
N TYR A 56 6.16 -9.08 -13.85
CA TYR A 56 5.79 -7.84 -14.47
C TYR A 56 7.00 -7.10 -15.04
N SER A 57 6.74 -6.25 -16.04
CA SER A 57 7.67 -5.22 -16.48
C SER A 57 6.93 -3.88 -16.60
N ALA A 58 7.62 -2.79 -16.26
CA ALA A 58 7.09 -1.45 -16.38
C ALA A 58 8.02 -0.61 -17.25
N GLU A 59 7.46 0.12 -18.21
CA GLU A 59 8.21 0.91 -19.18
C GLU A 59 7.55 2.27 -19.37
N LYS A 60 8.37 3.33 -19.44
CA LYS A 60 7.92 4.67 -19.79
C LYS A 60 8.00 4.83 -21.30
N LEU A 61 6.88 5.01 -21.96
CA LEU A 61 6.78 5.17 -23.42
C LEU A 61 6.92 6.64 -23.84
N ALA A 62 6.34 7.56 -23.05
CA ALA A 62 6.40 9.00 -23.28
C ALA A 62 6.30 9.78 -21.96
N GLU A 63 6.29 11.09 -21.99
CA GLU A 63 6.28 11.95 -20.81
C GLU A 63 5.11 11.65 -19.85
N ARG A 64 3.95 11.31 -20.39
CA ARG A 64 2.73 10.92 -19.65
C ARG A 64 2.12 9.65 -20.20
N GLU A 65 2.94 8.68 -20.56
CA GLU A 65 2.48 7.39 -21.05
C GLU A 65 3.41 6.29 -20.56
N TYR A 66 2.83 5.36 -19.80
CA TYR A 66 3.52 4.24 -19.19
C TYR A 66 2.81 2.95 -19.55
N ARG A 67 3.59 1.90 -19.74
CA ARG A 67 3.12 0.55 -19.97
C ARG A 67 3.53 -0.35 -18.82
N VAL A 68 2.57 -1.09 -18.27
CA VAL A 68 2.83 -2.18 -17.33
C VAL A 68 2.33 -3.47 -17.95
N LEU A 69 3.24 -4.42 -18.13
CA LEU A 69 2.96 -5.74 -18.67
C LEU A 69 2.98 -6.75 -17.53
N PHE A 70 1.90 -7.50 -17.35
CA PHE A 70 1.82 -8.63 -16.44
C PHE A 70 1.93 -9.92 -17.22
N THR A 71 2.77 -10.85 -16.75
CA THR A 71 2.83 -12.21 -17.25
C THR A 71 2.21 -13.13 -16.20
N VAL A 72 1.05 -13.70 -16.53
CA VAL A 72 0.35 -14.65 -15.69
C VAL A 72 0.69 -16.05 -16.23
N GLY A 73 1.52 -16.80 -15.50
CA GLY A 73 1.84 -18.20 -15.79
C GLY A 73 0.92 -19.14 -15.03
N GLU A 74 0.87 -20.42 -15.42
CA GLU A 74 0.45 -21.48 -14.50
C GLU A 74 1.37 -21.40 -13.29
N ALA A 75 0.80 -21.43 -12.08
CA ALA A 75 1.49 -21.18 -10.83
C ALA A 75 2.89 -21.80 -10.80
N SER A 76 3.88 -21.02 -11.16
CA SER A 76 5.26 -21.32 -10.85
C SER A 76 5.41 -20.99 -9.37
N GLU A 77 5.38 -22.01 -8.55
CA GLU A 77 5.99 -21.95 -7.23
C GLU A 77 7.45 -21.57 -7.44
N THR A 78 7.73 -20.28 -7.51
CA THR A 78 9.10 -19.81 -7.35
C THR A 78 9.50 -20.17 -5.93
N PRO A 79 10.58 -20.91 -5.72
CA PRO A 79 11.08 -21.16 -4.38
C PRO A 79 11.37 -19.79 -3.78
N THR A 80 10.64 -19.43 -2.77
CA THR A 80 11.07 -18.43 -1.81
C THR A 80 12.47 -18.84 -1.40
N GLU A 81 13.49 -18.05 -1.72
CA GLU A 81 14.79 -18.18 -1.05
C GLU A 81 14.47 -18.33 0.44
N GLU A 82 14.99 -19.38 1.01
CA GLU A 82 14.86 -19.68 2.43
C GLU A 82 15.28 -18.44 3.22
N ALA A 83 14.30 -17.64 3.59
CA ALA A 83 14.48 -16.67 4.65
C ALA A 83 14.91 -17.46 5.90
N PRO A 84 15.91 -17.01 6.65
CA PRO A 84 16.38 -17.70 7.84
C PRO A 84 15.18 -17.96 8.76
N ALA A 85 15.15 -19.17 9.32
CA ALA A 85 14.05 -19.71 10.13
C ALA A 85 13.35 -18.63 10.95
N CYS A 86 12.12 -18.32 10.57
CA CYS A 86 11.32 -17.27 11.20
C CYS A 86 11.12 -17.58 12.68
N ALA A 87 11.50 -16.65 13.52
CA ALA A 87 10.86 -16.52 14.82
C ALA A 87 9.34 -16.52 14.61
N PRO A 88 8.54 -17.14 15.51
CA PRO A 88 7.09 -17.18 15.35
C PRO A 88 6.56 -15.77 15.12
N ASP A 89 5.72 -15.60 14.07
CA ASP A 89 5.11 -14.30 13.74
C ASP A 89 4.24 -13.87 14.92
N THR A 90 4.74 -12.94 15.72
CA THR A 90 4.05 -12.39 16.91
C THR A 90 3.03 -11.31 16.54
N ARG A 91 2.87 -10.98 15.25
CA ARG A 91 1.92 -9.97 14.80
C ARG A 91 0.50 -10.54 14.81
N THR A 92 -0.41 -9.72 15.30
CA THR A 92 -1.84 -10.04 15.24
C THR A 92 -2.40 -9.77 13.84
N ASP A 93 -3.50 -10.42 13.49
CA ASP A 93 -4.26 -10.09 12.26
C ASP A 93 -5.06 -8.78 12.44
N THR A 94 -4.40 -7.78 13.04
CA THR A 94 -4.95 -6.45 13.29
C THR A 94 -4.43 -5.47 12.25
N VAL A 95 -5.33 -4.66 11.71
CA VAL A 95 -5.02 -3.52 10.85
C VAL A 95 -5.37 -2.24 11.60
N VAL A 96 -4.42 -1.30 11.66
CA VAL A 96 -4.65 0.05 12.20
C VAL A 96 -4.88 1.01 11.03
N ALA A 97 -5.99 1.75 11.04
CA ALA A 97 -6.37 2.67 9.95
C ALA A 97 -6.37 4.13 10.44
N ILE A 98 -5.37 4.90 10.04
CA ILE A 98 -5.18 6.30 10.45
C ILE A 98 -5.58 7.22 9.30
N SER A 99 -6.72 7.89 9.47
CA SER A 99 -7.32 8.76 8.44
C SER A 99 -7.12 10.26 8.69
N SER A 100 -6.57 10.63 9.83
CA SER A 100 -6.39 12.02 10.26
C SER A 100 -5.00 12.23 10.85
N ASP A 101 -4.55 13.46 10.93
CA ASP A 101 -3.36 13.88 11.67
C ASP A 101 -3.60 14.04 13.17
N LYS A 102 -4.81 13.74 13.65
CA LYS A 102 -5.24 13.83 15.04
C LYS A 102 -6.20 12.70 15.40
N MET A 103 -6.21 12.30 16.67
CA MET A 103 -7.08 11.29 17.24
C MET A 103 -8.36 11.95 17.79
N GLY A 104 -9.52 11.42 17.35
CA GLY A 104 -10.83 11.88 17.82
C GLY A 104 -11.25 13.25 17.29
N ILE A 105 -12.39 13.72 17.80
CA ILE A 105 -13.00 15.03 17.48
C ILE A 105 -12.94 15.89 18.73
N GLY A 106 -12.27 17.06 18.66
CA GLY A 106 -12.11 17.97 19.80
C GLY A 106 -11.01 18.98 19.53
N ALA A 107 -10.26 19.36 20.55
CA ALA A 107 -9.13 20.28 20.41
C ALA A 107 -8.01 19.64 19.56
N ASP A 108 -7.58 20.34 18.53
CA ASP A 108 -6.61 19.83 17.54
C ASP A 108 -5.26 19.48 18.17
N ASP A 109 -4.74 20.32 19.05
CA ASP A 109 -3.45 20.11 19.71
C ASP A 109 -3.48 18.87 20.63
N LEU A 110 -4.60 18.66 21.32
CA LEU A 110 -4.82 17.46 22.12
C LEU A 110 -4.90 16.22 21.21
N GLY A 111 -5.68 16.29 20.13
CA GLY A 111 -5.83 15.19 19.19
C GLY A 111 -4.51 14.77 18.55
N LYS A 112 -3.64 15.72 18.18
CA LYS A 112 -2.29 15.46 17.68
C LYS A 112 -1.41 14.79 18.72
N SER A 113 -1.46 15.28 19.97
CA SER A 113 -0.70 14.70 21.07
C SER A 113 -1.16 13.27 21.39
N LEU A 114 -2.48 13.02 21.37
CA LEU A 114 -3.05 11.69 21.57
C LEU A 114 -2.66 10.71 20.47
N LEU A 115 -2.69 11.15 19.21
CA LEU A 115 -2.30 10.29 18.09
C LEU A 115 -0.81 9.92 18.15
N LYS A 116 0.06 10.88 18.50
CA LYS A 116 1.47 10.60 18.73
C LYS A 116 1.67 9.57 19.84
N ALA A 117 0.98 9.74 20.97
CA ALA A 117 1.03 8.79 22.07
C ALA A 117 0.48 7.41 21.68
N PHE A 118 -0.57 7.35 20.85
CA PHE A 118 -1.10 6.11 20.31
C PHE A 118 -0.07 5.37 19.44
N VAL A 119 0.57 6.05 18.49
CA VAL A 119 1.60 5.43 17.64
C VAL A 119 2.79 4.95 18.47
N PHE A 120 3.26 5.75 19.43
CA PHE A 120 4.28 5.32 20.38
C PHE A 120 3.84 4.08 21.18
N ALA A 121 2.62 4.08 21.71
CA ALA A 121 2.10 2.95 22.47
C ALA A 121 1.99 1.66 21.62
N LEU A 122 1.76 1.76 20.31
CA LEU A 122 1.81 0.60 19.42
C LEU A 122 3.19 -0.05 19.40
N THR A 123 4.28 0.73 19.42
CA THR A 123 5.66 0.19 19.45
C THR A 123 5.98 -0.58 20.71
N GLN A 124 5.20 -0.39 21.78
CA GLN A 124 5.41 -0.98 23.11
C GLN A 124 4.48 -2.18 23.37
N GLN A 125 3.68 -2.59 22.39
CA GLN A 125 2.80 -3.75 22.56
C GLN A 125 3.57 -5.06 22.38
N ASP A 126 3.22 -6.09 23.16
CA ASP A 126 3.77 -7.45 23.01
C ASP A 126 3.38 -8.07 21.66
N GLN A 127 2.22 -7.67 21.13
CA GLN A 127 1.70 -8.12 19.85
C GLN A 127 1.46 -6.90 18.95
N LEU A 128 2.22 -6.81 17.86
CA LEU A 128 2.12 -5.71 16.91
C LEU A 128 1.00 -5.93 15.91
N PRO A 129 0.42 -4.85 15.35
CA PRO A 129 -0.50 -4.98 14.22
C PRO A 129 0.26 -5.48 12.99
N LYS A 130 -0.44 -6.18 12.10
CA LYS A 130 0.14 -6.63 10.82
C LYS A 130 0.40 -5.48 9.87
N THR A 131 -0.54 -4.53 9.82
CA THR A 131 -0.50 -3.40 8.88
C THR A 131 -1.00 -2.12 9.54
N VAL A 132 -0.34 -1.00 9.25
CA VAL A 132 -0.84 0.35 9.56
C VAL A 132 -1.07 1.09 8.25
N LEU A 133 -2.31 1.54 8.04
CA LEU A 133 -2.78 2.23 6.84
C LEU A 133 -2.93 3.72 7.11
N PHE A 134 -2.39 4.54 6.22
CA PHE A 134 -2.51 5.99 6.28
C PHE A 134 -3.23 6.53 5.04
N TYR A 135 -4.28 7.30 5.25
CA TYR A 135 -5.02 7.95 4.17
C TYR A 135 -5.62 9.27 4.63
N ASN A 136 -6.12 10.09 3.69
CA ASN A 136 -6.59 11.44 3.92
C ASN A 136 -5.53 12.26 4.71
N GLY A 137 -5.91 13.02 5.73
CA GLY A 137 -4.98 13.81 6.55
C GLY A 137 -3.88 12.99 7.24
N GLY A 138 -4.13 11.71 7.52
CA GLY A 138 -3.13 10.77 8.06
C GLY A 138 -1.94 10.53 7.15
N ALA A 139 -2.06 10.75 5.84
CA ALA A 139 -0.95 10.57 4.90
C ALA A 139 0.27 11.45 5.21
N SER A 140 0.08 12.60 5.83
CA SER A 140 1.17 13.49 6.24
C SER A 140 2.08 12.91 7.32
N LEU A 141 1.58 11.95 8.09
CA LEU A 141 2.29 11.36 9.23
C LEU A 141 3.44 10.44 8.82
N THR A 142 3.42 9.93 7.59
CA THR A 142 4.48 9.08 7.02
C THR A 142 5.52 9.87 6.23
N CYS A 143 5.37 11.19 6.17
CA CYS A 143 6.20 12.07 5.35
C CYS A 143 7.25 12.81 6.20
N GLU A 144 8.26 13.36 5.52
CA GLU A 144 9.30 14.19 6.13
C GLU A 144 8.70 15.30 7.00
N GLY A 145 9.31 15.51 8.19
CA GLY A 145 8.86 16.48 9.17
C GLY A 145 7.77 15.97 10.11
N SER A 146 7.26 14.75 9.96
CA SER A 146 6.32 14.17 10.91
C SER A 146 7.00 13.85 12.24
N PRO A 147 6.38 14.20 13.39
CA PRO A 147 6.92 13.89 14.71
C PRO A 147 6.80 12.40 15.10
N MET A 148 6.26 11.56 14.23
CA MET A 148 6.02 10.12 14.46
C MET A 148 6.92 9.23 13.62
N LEU A 149 7.82 9.79 12.81
CA LEU A 149 8.64 9.00 11.87
C LEU A 149 9.50 7.94 12.56
N ASP A 150 10.10 8.27 13.69
CA ASP A 150 10.98 7.34 14.41
C ASP A 150 10.18 6.15 14.93
N ASP A 151 8.99 6.38 15.49
CA ASP A 151 8.10 5.33 15.97
C ASP A 151 7.60 4.45 14.82
N LEU A 152 7.23 5.07 13.69
CA LEU A 152 6.76 4.33 12.50
C LEU A 152 7.88 3.50 11.88
N LYS A 153 9.11 4.01 11.82
CA LYS A 153 10.29 3.25 11.37
C LYS A 153 10.60 2.09 12.32
N ALA A 154 10.41 2.29 13.61
CA ALA A 154 10.59 1.23 14.61
C ALA A 154 9.55 0.11 14.42
N LEU A 155 8.30 0.43 14.10
CA LEU A 155 7.27 -0.55 13.74
C LEU A 155 7.62 -1.29 12.45
N GLU A 156 8.04 -0.57 11.41
CA GLU A 156 8.45 -1.15 10.13
C GLU A 156 9.63 -2.11 10.30
N ALA A 157 10.64 -1.73 11.09
CA ALA A 157 11.80 -2.58 11.40
C ALA A 157 11.41 -3.87 12.13
N GLN A 158 10.29 -3.88 12.84
CA GLN A 158 9.72 -5.06 13.50
C GLN A 158 8.76 -5.83 12.56
N GLY A 159 8.71 -5.50 11.28
CA GLY A 159 7.94 -6.20 10.28
C GLY A 159 6.49 -5.75 10.13
N VAL A 160 6.07 -4.66 10.80
CA VAL A 160 4.75 -4.07 10.57
C VAL A 160 4.71 -3.41 9.19
N GLU A 161 3.71 -3.73 8.40
CA GLU A 161 3.56 -3.16 7.07
C GLU A 161 2.97 -1.74 7.17
N ILE A 162 3.76 -0.73 6.80
CA ILE A 162 3.32 0.67 6.77
C ILE A 162 2.92 1.05 5.35
N MET A 163 1.68 1.49 5.16
CA MET A 163 1.14 1.81 3.84
C MET A 163 0.45 3.17 3.81
N THR A 164 0.77 3.99 2.82
CA THR A 164 0.18 5.33 2.65
C THR A 164 -0.52 5.45 1.31
N CYS A 165 -1.74 5.98 1.31
CA CYS A 165 -2.55 6.18 0.11
C CYS A 165 -1.89 7.15 -0.87
N GLY A 166 -1.53 6.66 -2.07
CA GLY A 166 -0.87 7.48 -3.11
C GLY A 166 -1.73 8.64 -3.59
N THR A 167 -3.05 8.46 -3.71
CA THR A 167 -3.97 9.55 -4.05
C THR A 167 -3.92 10.68 -3.03
N CYS A 168 -3.81 10.35 -1.73
CA CYS A 168 -3.70 11.35 -0.67
C CYS A 168 -2.35 12.05 -0.69
N LEU A 169 -1.25 11.31 -0.88
CA LEU A 169 0.08 11.90 -1.05
C LEU A 169 0.10 12.90 -2.21
N ASN A 170 -0.48 12.52 -3.34
CA ASN A 170 -0.55 13.39 -4.51
C ASN A 170 -1.39 14.65 -4.24
N PHE A 171 -2.58 14.48 -3.62
CA PHE A 171 -3.48 15.58 -3.31
C PHE A 171 -2.82 16.64 -2.41
N TYR A 172 -2.06 16.19 -1.41
CA TYR A 172 -1.35 17.08 -0.47
C TYR A 172 0.06 17.51 -0.94
N GLY A 173 0.50 17.11 -2.15
CA GLY A 173 1.84 17.42 -2.66
C GLY A 173 2.97 16.78 -1.85
N LEU A 174 2.74 15.60 -1.30
CA LEU A 174 3.64 14.88 -0.39
C LEU A 174 4.31 13.64 -1.02
N THR A 175 4.11 13.38 -2.30
CA THR A 175 4.58 12.14 -2.96
C THR A 175 6.08 11.94 -2.80
N GLU A 176 6.87 12.99 -3.03
CA GLU A 176 8.34 12.95 -2.91
C GLU A 176 8.84 13.04 -1.46
N LYS A 177 7.95 13.25 -0.50
CA LYS A 177 8.27 13.41 0.92
C LYS A 177 7.98 12.17 1.76
N LEU A 178 7.53 11.07 1.14
CA LEU A 178 7.30 9.83 1.88
C LEU A 178 8.61 9.35 2.49
N ALA A 179 8.65 9.20 3.81
CA ALA A 179 9.87 8.91 4.58
C ALA A 179 9.84 7.55 5.29
N VAL A 180 8.68 6.90 5.33
CA VAL A 180 8.50 5.57 5.93
C VAL A 180 7.37 4.82 5.22
N GLY A 181 7.52 3.51 5.09
CA GLY A 181 6.53 2.64 4.47
C GLY A 181 6.50 2.71 2.95
N SER A 182 5.40 2.33 2.39
CA SER A 182 5.20 2.21 0.95
C SER A 182 3.89 2.86 0.50
N VAL A 183 3.88 3.32 -0.76
CA VAL A 183 2.67 3.85 -1.38
C VAL A 183 1.67 2.73 -1.63
N THR A 184 0.40 2.96 -1.34
CA THR A 184 -0.69 2.03 -1.61
C THR A 184 -1.86 2.71 -2.33
N ASN A 185 -2.87 1.95 -2.69
CA ASN A 185 -4.08 2.42 -3.36
C ASN A 185 -5.34 2.02 -2.59
N MET A 186 -6.49 2.60 -2.96
CA MET A 186 -7.76 2.34 -2.28
C MET A 186 -8.20 0.87 -2.39
N TYR A 187 -7.88 0.19 -3.49
CA TYR A 187 -8.20 -1.22 -3.63
C TYR A 187 -7.49 -2.07 -2.54
N THR A 188 -6.18 -1.87 -2.38
CA THR A 188 -5.39 -2.57 -1.36
C THR A 188 -5.83 -2.18 0.07
N ILE A 189 -6.17 -0.90 0.29
CA ILE A 189 -6.72 -0.45 1.58
C ILE A 189 -8.00 -1.22 1.91
N VAL A 190 -8.94 -1.30 0.97
CA VAL A 190 -10.19 -2.06 1.17
C VAL A 190 -9.89 -3.54 1.40
N GLU A 191 -9.02 -4.15 0.59
CA GLU A 191 -8.63 -5.56 0.76
C GLU A 191 -8.06 -5.83 2.16
N LYS A 192 -7.14 -4.98 2.65
CA LYS A 192 -6.57 -5.10 3.99
C LYS A 192 -7.61 -4.94 5.10
N LEU A 193 -8.51 -3.97 4.97
CA LEU A 193 -9.55 -3.70 5.97
C LEU A 193 -10.61 -4.81 6.02
N THR A 194 -11.01 -5.36 4.86
CA THR A 194 -12.07 -6.38 4.80
C THR A 194 -11.59 -7.78 5.17
N HIS A 195 -10.28 -8.06 5.10
CA HIS A 195 -9.70 -9.35 5.46
C HIS A 195 -8.99 -9.31 6.84
N ALA A 196 -9.01 -8.18 7.53
CA ALA A 196 -8.44 -8.08 8.87
C ALA A 196 -9.30 -8.83 9.89
N GLY A 197 -8.69 -9.56 10.80
CA GLY A 197 -9.37 -10.14 11.96
C GLY A 197 -9.85 -9.06 12.93
N ASN A 198 -9.14 -7.93 13.00
CA ASN A 198 -9.51 -6.77 13.79
C ASN A 198 -9.08 -5.47 13.11
N VAL A 199 -9.91 -4.43 13.17
CA VAL A 199 -9.58 -3.09 12.64
C VAL A 199 -9.67 -2.07 13.77
N VAL A 200 -8.55 -1.37 14.00
CA VAL A 200 -8.47 -0.27 14.96
C VAL A 200 -8.40 1.06 14.19
N LYS A 201 -9.29 1.97 14.52
CA LYS A 201 -9.33 3.31 13.92
C LYS A 201 -9.34 4.36 15.03
N PRO A 202 -8.18 4.97 15.34
CA PRO A 202 -8.04 5.97 16.38
C PRO A 202 -8.69 7.32 16.05
#